data_89c12acab34142479a7d971b257417e2
#
_entry.id   89c12acab34142479a7d971b257417e2
#
_cell.length_a   1.000
_cell.length_b   1.000
_cell.length_c   1.000
_cell.angle_alpha   90.00
_cell.angle_beta   90.00
_cell.angle_gamma   90.00
#
_symmetry.space_group_name_H-M   'P 1'
#
loop_
_entity.id
_entity.type
_entity.pdbx_description
1 polymer ?
#
loop_
_entity_poly.entity_id
_entity_poly.type
_entity_poly.pdbx_seq_one_letter_code
_entity_poly.pdbx_strand_id
1 'polypeptide(L)'
;MGKGAEQKEHRYFCRTKAGWLTLCLLLLCVLLLSLRFGSSGMDWQSFFGGLLRQEGFEAQSVILYSLRLPRLLQGVLAGIGLSVSGVLLQSVTGNDLASPNIIGVNAGAGFAVILILSYFPAAVMGLPLAAFLGAFLTTLAIMGIANRVDSSKATV
;
A
#
# COMPACT_ATOMS: atom_id res chain seq x y z
N MET A 1 -26.48 -38.92 3.50
CA MET A 1 -25.79 -37.92 4.32
C MET A 1 -25.02 -36.86 3.48
N GLY A 2 -25.05 -36.87 2.15
CA GLY A 2 -24.25 -35.95 1.28
C GLY A 2 -24.84 -34.56 0.98
N LYS A 3 -26.15 -34.42 0.88
CA LYS A 3 -26.79 -33.18 0.40
C LYS A 3 -26.64 -31.94 1.34
N GLY A 4 -26.46 -32.17 2.64
CA GLY A 4 -26.30 -31.08 3.60
C GLY A 4 -24.87 -30.45 3.60
N ALA A 5 -23.87 -31.23 3.23
CA ALA A 5 -22.49 -30.76 3.14
C ALA A 5 -22.30 -29.91 1.86
N GLU A 6 -22.78 -30.36 0.71
CA GLU A 6 -22.76 -29.63 -0.56
C GLU A 6 -23.49 -28.28 -0.47
N GLN A 7 -24.66 -28.28 0.23
CA GLN A 7 -25.42 -27.02 0.40
C GLN A 7 -24.72 -26.03 1.33
N LYS A 8 -23.98 -26.49 2.33
CA LYS A 8 -23.12 -25.61 3.16
C LYS A 8 -21.95 -25.06 2.38
N GLU A 9 -21.22 -25.87 1.63
CA GLU A 9 -20.09 -25.43 0.79
C GLU A 9 -20.52 -24.37 -0.25
N HIS A 10 -21.65 -24.61 -0.93
CA HIS A 10 -22.18 -23.65 -1.90
C HIS A 10 -22.57 -22.30 -1.24
N ARG A 11 -23.09 -22.32 -0.01
CA ARG A 11 -23.43 -21.11 0.75
C ARG A 11 -22.18 -20.37 1.25
N TYR A 12 -21.11 -21.06 1.63
CA TYR A 12 -19.83 -20.43 1.99
C TYR A 12 -19.18 -19.80 0.75
N PHE A 13 -19.18 -20.48 -0.36
CA PHE A 13 -18.62 -20.01 -1.62
C PHE A 13 -19.38 -18.78 -2.17
N CYS A 14 -20.70 -18.74 -2.07
CA CYS A 14 -21.51 -17.58 -2.44
C CYS A 14 -21.30 -16.41 -1.48
N ARG A 15 -21.19 -16.65 -0.16
CA ARG A 15 -20.89 -15.60 0.83
C ARG A 15 -19.50 -15.01 0.65
N THR A 16 -18.49 -15.80 0.32
CA THR A 16 -17.15 -15.29 0.03
C THR A 16 -17.12 -14.47 -1.25
N LYS A 17 -17.77 -14.89 -2.32
CA LYS A 17 -17.89 -14.10 -3.55
C LYS A 17 -18.61 -12.77 -3.33
N ALA A 18 -19.71 -12.78 -2.61
CA ALA A 18 -20.43 -11.56 -2.24
C ALA A 18 -19.55 -10.63 -1.38
N GLY A 19 -18.77 -11.19 -0.44
CA GLY A 19 -17.81 -10.44 0.37
C GLY A 19 -16.71 -9.78 -0.47
N TRP A 20 -16.14 -10.49 -1.42
CA TRP A 20 -15.15 -9.93 -2.34
C TRP A 20 -15.75 -8.82 -3.23
N LEU A 21 -16.97 -9.03 -3.72
CA LEU A 21 -17.66 -8.03 -4.52
C LEU A 21 -17.95 -6.74 -3.72
N THR A 22 -18.39 -6.88 -2.47
CA THR A 22 -18.61 -5.71 -1.59
C THR A 22 -17.32 -4.98 -1.28
N LEU A 23 -16.21 -5.69 -1.03
CA LEU A 23 -14.91 -5.07 -0.82
C LEU A 23 -14.41 -4.33 -2.07
N CYS A 24 -14.54 -4.92 -3.26
CA CYS A 24 -14.17 -4.27 -4.51
C CYS A 24 -15.02 -3.02 -4.78
N LEU A 25 -16.33 -3.10 -4.54
CA LEU A 25 -17.24 -1.95 -4.67
C LEU A 25 -16.91 -0.84 -3.69
N LEU A 26 -16.61 -1.19 -2.44
CA LEU A 26 -16.22 -0.25 -1.41
C LEU A 26 -14.89 0.42 -1.76
N LEU A 27 -13.90 -0.36 -2.21
CA LEU A 27 -12.62 0.16 -2.68
C LEU A 27 -12.83 1.14 -3.85
N LEU A 28 -13.61 0.75 -4.86
CA LEU A 28 -13.92 1.61 -6.00
C LEU A 28 -14.60 2.90 -5.56
N CYS A 29 -15.55 2.83 -4.64
CA CYS A 29 -16.24 3.98 -4.09
C CYS A 29 -15.27 4.93 -3.37
N VAL A 30 -14.39 4.39 -2.53
CA VAL A 30 -13.35 5.16 -1.83
C VAL A 30 -12.38 5.82 -2.81
N LEU A 31 -11.97 5.12 -3.88
CA LEU A 31 -11.10 5.68 -4.91
C LEU A 31 -11.76 6.84 -5.65
N LEU A 32 -13.03 6.69 -6.04
CA LEU A 32 -13.81 7.75 -6.70
C LEU A 32 -14.03 8.95 -5.77
N LEU A 33 -14.35 8.71 -4.50
CA LEU A 33 -14.48 9.76 -3.50
C LEU A 33 -13.14 10.47 -3.27
N SER A 34 -12.03 9.75 -3.26
CA SER A 34 -10.69 10.33 -3.11
C SER A 34 -10.32 11.26 -4.28
N LEU A 35 -10.77 10.95 -5.49
CA LEU A 35 -10.62 11.87 -6.64
C LEU A 35 -11.48 13.12 -6.49
N ARG A 36 -12.68 12.99 -5.90
CA ARG A 36 -13.62 14.10 -5.72
C ARG A 36 -13.23 15.00 -4.56
N PHE A 37 -12.92 14.41 -3.40
CA PHE A 37 -12.58 15.15 -2.20
C PHE A 37 -11.07 15.43 -2.13
N GLY A 38 -10.70 16.68 -1.91
CA GLY A 38 -9.32 17.13 -1.77
C GLY A 38 -9.29 18.59 -1.30
N SER A 39 -8.10 19.09 -1.01
CA SER A 39 -7.85 20.44 -0.47
C SER A 39 -8.35 21.58 -1.38
N SER A 40 -8.59 21.33 -2.66
CA SER A 40 -9.05 22.32 -3.64
C SER A 40 -10.55 22.29 -3.90
N GLY A 41 -11.38 22.08 -2.91
CA GLY A 41 -12.84 22.23 -2.92
C GLY A 41 -13.55 22.25 -4.30
N MET A 42 -13.43 21.18 -5.11
CA MET A 42 -14.07 21.13 -6.43
C MET A 42 -15.57 20.89 -6.29
N ASP A 43 -16.39 21.67 -6.99
CA ASP A 43 -17.80 21.38 -7.18
C ASP A 43 -17.99 20.23 -8.18
N TRP A 44 -19.18 19.58 -8.16
CA TRP A 44 -19.48 18.46 -9.05
C TRP A 44 -19.33 18.80 -10.53
N GLN A 45 -19.78 20.01 -10.91
CA GLN A 45 -19.66 20.49 -12.28
C GLN A 45 -18.20 20.66 -12.70
N SER A 46 -17.38 21.23 -11.84
CA SER A 46 -15.93 21.41 -12.03
C SER A 46 -15.20 20.08 -12.06
N PHE A 47 -15.63 19.09 -11.27
CA PHE A 47 -15.04 17.74 -11.29
C PHE A 47 -15.29 17.03 -12.62
N PHE A 48 -16.55 16.99 -13.09
CA PHE A 48 -16.86 16.35 -14.37
C PHE A 48 -16.28 17.12 -15.56
N GLY A 49 -16.30 18.45 -15.53
CA GLY A 49 -15.68 19.30 -16.55
C GLY A 49 -14.18 19.06 -16.66
N GLY A 50 -13.46 19.00 -15.52
CA GLY A 50 -12.04 18.69 -15.47
C GLY A 50 -11.72 17.25 -15.87
N LEU A 51 -12.54 16.27 -15.50
CA LEU A 51 -12.39 14.87 -15.87
C LEU A 51 -12.54 14.64 -17.38
N LEU A 52 -13.49 15.33 -18.00
CA LEU A 52 -13.78 15.25 -19.45
C LEU A 52 -12.92 16.23 -20.26
N ARG A 53 -12.02 16.98 -19.61
CA ARG A 53 -11.17 18.01 -20.24
C ARG A 53 -11.96 19.01 -21.06
N GLN A 54 -13.10 19.47 -20.54
CA GLN A 54 -13.93 20.46 -21.21
C GLN A 54 -13.24 21.84 -21.19
N GLU A 55 -13.50 22.63 -22.23
CA GLU A 55 -13.05 24.02 -22.29
C GLU A 55 -13.57 24.82 -21.09
N GLY A 56 -12.73 25.66 -20.50
CA GLY A 56 -13.05 26.39 -19.27
C GLY A 56 -12.75 25.68 -17.95
N PHE A 57 -12.39 24.38 -17.97
CA PHE A 57 -12.04 23.60 -16.78
C PHE A 57 -10.59 23.10 -16.79
N GLU A 58 -9.70 23.83 -17.44
CA GLU A 58 -8.28 23.46 -17.63
C GLU A 58 -7.52 23.32 -16.30
N ALA A 59 -7.72 24.28 -15.36
CA ALA A 59 -7.10 24.21 -14.04
C ALA A 59 -7.53 22.97 -13.25
N GLN A 60 -8.80 22.59 -13.34
CA GLN A 60 -9.37 21.40 -12.69
C GLN A 60 -8.83 20.12 -13.31
N SER A 61 -8.67 20.09 -14.63
CA SER A 61 -8.06 18.95 -15.32
C SER A 61 -6.60 18.76 -14.90
N VAL A 62 -5.81 19.83 -14.79
CA VAL A 62 -4.43 19.77 -14.29
C VAL A 62 -4.39 19.22 -12.86
N ILE A 63 -5.24 19.71 -11.97
CA ILE A 63 -5.31 19.22 -10.58
C ILE A 63 -5.65 17.73 -10.55
N LEU A 64 -6.63 17.28 -11.34
CA LEU A 64 -7.04 15.89 -11.38
C LEU A 64 -5.94 14.97 -11.92
N TYR A 65 -5.38 15.29 -13.08
CA TYR A 65 -4.44 14.41 -13.78
C TYR A 65 -3.01 14.52 -13.27
N SER A 66 -2.56 15.72 -12.86
CA SER A 66 -1.17 15.95 -12.44
C SER A 66 -0.95 15.82 -10.93
N LEU A 67 -1.98 15.96 -10.10
CA LEU A 67 -1.85 15.91 -8.65
C LEU A 67 -2.64 14.75 -8.03
N ARG A 68 -3.94 14.63 -8.32
CA ARG A 68 -4.80 13.66 -7.63
C ARG A 68 -4.62 12.24 -8.14
N LEU A 69 -4.62 12.06 -9.46
CA LEU A 69 -4.48 10.73 -10.06
C LEU A 69 -3.14 10.07 -9.73
N PRO A 70 -1.97 10.74 -9.88
CA PRO A 70 -0.71 10.13 -9.49
C PRO A 70 -0.64 9.76 -8.01
N ARG A 71 -1.15 10.63 -7.12
CA ARG A 71 -1.19 10.33 -5.68
C ARG A 71 -2.06 9.13 -5.36
N LEU A 72 -3.21 9.01 -6.02
CA LEU A 72 -4.10 7.85 -5.87
C LEU A 72 -3.44 6.57 -6.34
N LEU A 73 -2.79 6.59 -7.52
CA LEU A 73 -2.06 5.44 -8.04
C LEU A 73 -0.91 5.02 -7.12
N GLN A 74 -0.15 5.98 -6.59
CA GLN A 74 0.90 5.71 -5.60
C GLN A 74 0.33 5.03 -4.34
N GLY A 75 -0.81 5.51 -3.83
CA GLY A 75 -1.48 4.90 -2.69
C GLY A 75 -1.93 3.46 -2.94
N VAL A 76 -2.51 3.20 -4.12
CA VAL A 76 -2.94 1.85 -4.53
C VAL A 76 -1.72 0.92 -4.66
N LEU A 77 -0.66 1.36 -5.34
CA LEU A 77 0.56 0.56 -5.51
C LEU A 77 1.24 0.25 -4.18
N ALA A 78 1.32 1.25 -3.29
CA ALA A 78 1.85 1.06 -1.94
C ALA A 78 1.00 0.06 -1.14
N GLY A 79 -0.33 0.16 -1.22
CA GLY A 79 -1.24 -0.78 -0.55
C GLY A 79 -1.10 -2.21 -1.05
N ILE A 80 -0.97 -2.40 -2.37
CA ILE A 80 -0.72 -3.72 -2.98
C ILE A 80 0.63 -4.27 -2.48
N GLY A 81 1.69 -3.47 -2.55
CA GLY A 81 3.03 -3.87 -2.12
C GLY A 81 3.07 -4.29 -0.63
N LEU A 82 2.46 -3.50 0.25
CA LEU A 82 2.36 -3.82 1.68
C LEU A 82 1.54 -5.08 1.94
N SER A 83 0.45 -5.29 1.21
CA SER A 83 -0.39 -6.49 1.37
C SER A 83 0.36 -7.75 0.97
N VAL A 84 1.02 -7.74 -0.19
CA VAL A 84 1.82 -8.88 -0.67
C VAL A 84 2.98 -9.16 0.29
N SER A 85 3.71 -8.13 0.70
CA SER A 85 4.80 -8.24 1.66
C SER A 85 4.32 -8.81 3.01
N GLY A 86 3.16 -8.37 3.49
CA GLY A 86 2.55 -8.89 4.71
C GLY A 86 2.25 -10.38 4.63
N VAL A 87 1.58 -10.82 3.56
CA VAL A 87 1.24 -12.25 3.36
C VAL A 87 2.51 -13.11 3.26
N LEU A 88 3.52 -12.66 2.53
CA LEU A 88 4.80 -13.38 2.41
C LEU A 88 5.49 -13.51 3.77
N LEU A 89 5.54 -12.41 4.54
CA LEU A 89 6.15 -12.42 5.86
C LEU A 89 5.43 -13.37 6.81
N GLN A 90 4.10 -13.34 6.88
CA GLN A 90 3.28 -14.26 7.67
C GLN A 90 3.53 -15.71 7.28
N SER A 91 3.60 -16.00 5.98
CA SER A 91 3.86 -17.36 5.47
C SER A 91 5.25 -17.88 5.86
N VAL A 92 6.28 -17.03 5.77
CA VAL A 92 7.67 -17.41 6.09
C VAL A 92 7.88 -17.57 7.58
N THR A 93 7.27 -16.70 8.39
CA THR A 93 7.41 -16.73 9.86
C THR A 93 6.46 -17.72 10.53
N GLY A 94 5.46 -18.23 9.82
CA GLY A 94 4.39 -19.04 10.40
C GLY A 94 3.57 -18.29 11.47
N ASN A 95 3.55 -16.97 11.42
CA ASN A 95 2.94 -16.11 12.43
C ASN A 95 2.02 -15.07 11.78
N ASP A 96 0.72 -15.20 11.99
CA ASP A 96 -0.30 -14.31 11.44
C ASP A 96 -0.21 -12.86 11.97
N LEU A 97 0.53 -12.65 13.07
CA LEU A 97 0.76 -11.33 13.65
C LEU A 97 2.00 -10.62 13.08
N ALA A 98 2.77 -11.31 12.22
CA ALA A 98 3.95 -10.71 11.61
C ALA A 98 3.55 -9.61 10.61
N SER A 99 4.20 -8.46 10.72
CA SER A 99 3.99 -7.34 9.79
C SER A 99 5.30 -6.62 9.50
N PRO A 100 5.50 -6.11 8.27
CA PRO A 100 6.69 -5.35 7.89
C PRO A 100 6.94 -4.12 8.78
N ASN A 101 5.87 -3.51 9.30
CA ASN A 101 5.95 -2.35 10.19
C ASN A 101 6.57 -2.70 11.55
N ILE A 102 6.26 -3.87 12.10
CA ILE A 102 6.76 -4.32 13.41
C ILE A 102 8.26 -4.59 13.34
N ILE A 103 8.74 -5.08 12.22
CA ILE A 103 10.16 -5.38 12.00
C ILE A 103 11.01 -4.11 11.83
N GLY A 104 10.39 -2.95 11.61
CA GLY A 104 11.12 -1.68 11.49
C GLY A 104 11.65 -1.36 10.08
N VAL A 105 11.23 -2.09 9.06
CA VAL A 105 11.61 -1.84 7.66
C VAL A 105 11.26 -0.42 7.23
N ASN A 106 10.08 0.06 7.61
CA ASN A 106 9.65 1.43 7.33
C ASN A 106 10.51 2.50 8.03
N ALA A 107 11.01 2.21 9.24
CA ALA A 107 11.90 3.12 9.95
C ALA A 107 13.23 3.28 9.20
N GLY A 108 13.78 2.18 8.67
CA GLY A 108 14.98 2.21 7.86
C GLY A 108 14.81 2.97 6.54
N ALA A 109 13.68 2.77 5.86
CA ALA A 109 13.32 3.53 4.66
C ALA A 109 13.23 5.03 4.96
N GLY A 110 12.48 5.40 6.02
CA GLY A 110 12.30 6.79 6.44
C GLY A 110 13.60 7.45 6.85
N PHE A 111 14.45 6.75 7.59
CA PHE A 111 15.78 7.25 7.98
C PHE A 111 16.64 7.60 6.76
N ALA A 112 16.71 6.69 5.78
CA ALA A 112 17.48 6.93 4.55
C ALA A 112 16.94 8.13 3.76
N VAL A 113 15.62 8.29 3.65
CA VAL A 113 14.99 9.44 2.99
C VAL A 113 15.33 10.74 3.69
N ILE A 114 15.21 10.79 5.03
CA ILE A 114 15.54 11.99 5.82
C ILE A 114 17.02 12.34 5.65
N LEU A 115 17.89 11.34 5.65
CA LEU A 115 19.34 11.54 5.49
C LEU A 115 19.68 12.15 4.12
N ILE A 116 19.08 11.62 3.05
CA ILE A 116 19.26 12.20 1.70
C ILE A 116 18.74 13.63 1.63
N LEU A 117 17.53 13.90 2.14
CA LEU A 117 16.96 15.25 2.13
C LEU A 117 17.78 16.25 2.95
N SER A 118 18.42 15.80 4.03
CA SER A 118 19.23 16.67 4.89
C SER A 118 20.54 17.08 4.22
N TYR A 119 21.19 16.16 3.50
CA TYR A 119 22.49 16.43 2.86
C TYR A 119 22.37 16.86 1.39
N PHE A 120 21.35 16.38 0.70
CA PHE A 120 21.14 16.61 -0.74
C PHE A 120 19.68 16.98 -1.04
N PRO A 121 19.20 18.18 -0.65
CA PRO A 121 17.79 18.58 -0.80
C PRO A 121 17.30 18.56 -2.26
N ALA A 122 18.21 18.70 -3.23
CA ALA A 122 17.88 18.70 -4.65
C ALA A 122 17.72 17.27 -5.23
N ALA A 123 18.11 16.22 -4.51
CA ALA A 123 18.11 14.83 -5.00
C ALA A 123 16.74 14.14 -4.88
N VAL A 124 15.64 14.84 -5.18
CA VAL A 124 14.26 14.34 -5.03
C VAL A 124 14.03 13.07 -5.85
N MET A 125 14.61 12.97 -7.05
CA MET A 125 14.51 11.81 -7.92
C MET A 125 15.17 10.55 -7.32
N GLY A 126 16.12 10.71 -6.41
CA GLY A 126 16.81 9.60 -5.74
C GLY A 126 16.08 9.06 -4.50
N LEU A 127 15.04 9.74 -4.01
CA LEU A 127 14.35 9.35 -2.76
C LEU A 127 13.75 7.94 -2.80
N PRO A 128 13.12 7.47 -3.88
CA PRO A 128 12.60 6.10 -3.93
C PRO A 128 13.72 5.05 -3.81
N LEU A 129 14.86 5.29 -4.44
CA LEU A 129 16.03 4.40 -4.35
C LEU A 129 16.63 4.42 -2.94
N ALA A 130 16.73 5.60 -2.33
CA ALA A 130 17.20 5.73 -0.95
C ALA A 130 16.29 5.00 0.04
N ALA A 131 14.97 5.16 -0.10
CA ALA A 131 13.98 4.44 0.71
C ALA A 131 14.12 2.92 0.56
N PHE A 132 14.26 2.44 -0.67
CA PHE A 132 14.44 1.02 -0.95
C PHE A 132 15.73 0.48 -0.31
N LEU A 133 16.86 1.16 -0.49
CA LEU A 133 18.15 0.75 0.09
C LEU A 133 18.09 0.78 1.62
N GLY A 134 17.48 1.80 2.21
CA GLY A 134 17.29 1.89 3.65
C GLY A 134 16.45 0.74 4.22
N ALA A 135 15.33 0.42 3.57
CA ALA A 135 14.50 -0.73 3.92
C ALA A 135 15.27 -2.05 3.80
N PHE A 136 15.99 -2.23 2.69
CA PHE A 136 16.76 -3.44 2.40
C PHE A 136 17.90 -3.66 3.42
N LEU A 137 18.70 -2.63 3.69
CA LEU A 137 19.80 -2.70 4.65
C LEU A 137 19.28 -2.99 6.07
N THR A 138 18.16 -2.37 6.46
CA THR A 138 17.55 -2.64 7.76
C THR A 138 17.08 -4.08 7.86
N THR A 139 16.46 -4.62 6.82
CA THR A 139 16.03 -6.02 6.78
C THR A 139 17.22 -6.95 6.93
N LEU A 140 18.31 -6.72 6.17
CA LEU A 140 19.54 -7.53 6.27
C LEU A 140 20.16 -7.46 7.68
N ALA A 141 20.20 -6.27 8.29
CA ALA A 141 20.74 -6.09 9.64
C ALA A 141 19.92 -6.89 10.66
N ILE A 142 18.59 -6.82 10.59
CA ILE A 142 17.70 -7.55 11.50
C ILE A 142 17.85 -9.07 11.32
N MET A 143 17.87 -9.56 10.08
CA MET A 143 18.09 -10.99 9.79
C MET A 143 19.47 -11.46 10.29
N GLY A 144 20.50 -10.64 10.12
CA GLY A 144 21.84 -10.96 10.61
C GLY A 144 21.91 -11.07 12.13
N ILE A 145 21.20 -10.19 12.85
CA ILE A 145 21.09 -10.24 14.32
C ILE A 145 20.26 -11.46 14.76
N ALA A 146 19.13 -11.70 14.13
CA ALA A 146 18.25 -12.82 14.46
C ALA A 146 18.95 -14.17 14.32
N ASN A 147 19.69 -14.38 13.23
CA ASN A 147 20.46 -15.60 12.98
C ASN A 147 21.57 -15.82 14.03
N ARG A 148 22.18 -14.77 14.56
CA ARG A 148 23.20 -14.88 15.63
C ARG A 148 22.59 -15.27 16.97
N VAL A 149 21.41 -14.77 17.27
CA VAL A 149 20.70 -15.09 18.52
C VAL A 149 20.21 -16.53 18.53
N ASP A 150 19.72 -17.02 17.38
CA ASP A 150 19.24 -18.42 17.27
C ASP A 150 20.38 -19.42 17.32
N SER A 151 21.53 -19.12 16.71
CA SER A 151 22.72 -19.99 16.81
C SER A 151 23.30 -20.05 18.23
N SER A 152 23.11 -19.03 19.06
CA SER A 152 23.56 -19.08 20.46
C SER A 152 22.68 -19.97 21.37
N LYS A 153 21.42 -20.20 20.99
CA LYS A 153 20.50 -21.10 21.73
C LYS A 153 20.72 -22.58 21.41
N ALA A 154 21.33 -22.88 20.26
CA ALA A 154 21.63 -24.25 19.88
C ALA A 154 22.88 -24.84 20.54
N THR A 155 23.59 -24.06 21.39
CA THR A 155 24.86 -24.46 22.02
C THR A 155 24.71 -24.72 23.55
N VAL A 156 23.47 -24.79 24.07
CA VAL A 156 23.12 -25.18 25.44
C VAL A 156 22.23 -26.41 25.39
#